data_1242b127bc65f11d09ca867509a7faf8
#
_entry.id   1242b127bc65f11d09ca867509a7faf8
#
_cell.length_a   1.000
_cell.length_b   1.000
_cell.length_c   1.000
_cell.angle_alpha   90.00
_cell.angle_beta   90.00
_cell.angle_gamma   90.00
#
_symmetry.space_group_name_H-M   'P 1'
#
loop_
_entity.id
_entity.type
_entity.pdbx_description
1 polymer ?
#
loop_
_entity_poly.entity_id
_entity_poly.type
_entity_poly.pdbx_seq_one_letter_code
_entity_poly.pdbx_strand_id
1 'polypeptide(L)'
;MSGEAEQQEINLAADRGSTARASKFLAASGNLPAREPGLAFDGISDNNGEADNSRWQSGEDAEFSEQWLEVDLGGICVVSEIKVDFFARLYGDFRVEVSDSNAEDAVWTTIATADMPEGTDLNLKKTVDVKENGKAREIPRYIRLYFTSGNSQAANRSIGVREFQVIGTKKSESGYETITGNIALNKTASASGVEAAMPNLTANLAVDGQKSDTSRWSAPTMKNGTSPNQQQLSLIHI
;
A
#
# COMPACT_ATOMS: atom_id res chain seq x y z
N MET A 1 -33.16 -17.07 1.83
CA MET A 1 -31.85 -17.01 2.46
C MET A 1 -30.90 -16.48 1.42
N SER A 2 -30.66 -15.18 1.43
CA SER A 2 -29.64 -14.53 0.58
C SER A 2 -28.29 -14.88 1.18
N GLY A 3 -27.55 -15.79 0.54
CA GLY A 3 -26.15 -16.03 0.87
C GLY A 3 -25.39 -14.75 0.56
N GLU A 4 -24.95 -14.03 1.58
CA GLU A 4 -23.92 -13.00 1.41
C GLU A 4 -22.71 -13.70 0.80
N ALA A 5 -22.31 -13.24 -0.38
CA ALA A 5 -21.06 -13.70 -0.97
C ALA A 5 -19.94 -13.30 0.00
N GLU A 6 -19.22 -14.30 0.51
CA GLU A 6 -18.07 -14.09 1.38
C GLU A 6 -17.05 -13.24 0.60
N GLN A 7 -16.82 -12.02 1.04
CA GLN A 7 -15.83 -11.14 0.40
C GLN A 7 -14.44 -11.73 0.64
N GLN A 8 -13.70 -11.99 -0.43
CA GLN A 8 -12.33 -12.47 -0.34
C GLN A 8 -11.45 -11.39 0.30
N GLU A 9 -10.78 -11.74 1.41
CA GLU A 9 -9.78 -10.88 2.02
C GLU A 9 -8.56 -10.73 1.11
N ILE A 10 -8.06 -9.51 1.00
CA ILE A 10 -6.89 -9.14 0.19
C ILE A 10 -5.89 -8.34 1.04
N ASN A 11 -4.68 -8.16 0.54
CA ASN A 11 -3.76 -7.18 1.10
C ASN A 11 -4.19 -5.77 0.65
N LEU A 12 -4.78 -5.02 1.57
CA LEU A 12 -5.28 -3.65 1.34
C LEU A 12 -4.17 -2.61 1.16
N ALA A 13 -2.97 -2.93 1.62
CA ALA A 13 -1.79 -2.08 1.50
C ALA A 13 -0.98 -2.37 0.24
N ALA A 14 -1.32 -3.40 -0.54
CA ALA A 14 -0.66 -3.69 -1.80
C ALA A 14 -0.73 -2.49 -2.75
N ASP A 15 0.38 -2.21 -3.43
CA ASP A 15 0.52 -1.09 -4.40
C ASP A 15 0.29 0.31 -3.81
N ARG A 16 0.32 0.45 -2.48
CA ARG A 16 0.13 1.75 -1.81
C ARG A 16 1.41 2.41 -1.32
N GLY A 17 2.57 1.95 -1.77
CA GLY A 17 3.86 2.52 -1.40
C GLY A 17 3.98 4.03 -1.65
N SER A 18 3.29 4.56 -2.66
CA SER A 18 3.26 6.01 -2.95
C SER A 18 2.54 6.84 -1.87
N THR A 19 1.72 6.21 -1.03
CA THR A 19 1.02 6.86 0.09
C THR A 19 1.67 6.56 1.43
N ALA A 20 2.74 5.77 1.44
CA ALA A 20 3.44 5.39 2.65
C ALA A 20 4.28 6.54 3.20
N ARG A 21 4.28 6.68 4.52
CA ARG A 21 5.05 7.66 5.28
C ARG A 21 5.76 6.98 6.45
N ALA A 22 6.80 7.60 6.93
CA ALA A 22 7.48 7.14 8.13
C ALA A 22 8.00 8.33 8.93
N SER A 23 8.29 8.12 10.20
CA SER A 23 8.95 9.11 11.06
C SER A 23 10.26 9.60 10.45
N LYS A 24 11.03 8.68 9.90
CA LYS A 24 12.24 8.90 9.10
C LYS A 24 12.61 7.65 8.30
N PHE A 25 13.59 7.80 7.42
CA PHE A 25 14.17 6.67 6.69
C PHE A 25 15.65 6.90 6.44
N LEU A 26 16.37 5.81 6.23
CA LEU A 26 17.79 5.83 5.91
C LEU A 26 18.00 6.39 4.50
N ALA A 27 18.69 7.51 4.40
CA ALA A 27 19.02 8.15 3.13
C ALA A 27 20.02 7.32 2.32
N ALA A 28 20.04 7.52 1.00
CA ALA A 28 21.06 6.92 0.14
C ALA A 28 22.48 7.33 0.60
N SER A 29 23.40 6.36 0.58
CA SER A 29 24.80 6.60 0.95
C SER A 29 25.75 5.76 0.09
N GLY A 30 26.67 6.39 -0.62
CA GLY A 30 27.55 5.73 -1.57
C GLY A 30 26.76 5.01 -2.66
N ASN A 31 26.93 3.69 -2.76
CA ASN A 31 26.19 2.84 -3.72
C ASN A 31 24.89 2.23 -3.13
N LEU A 32 24.56 2.54 -1.88
CA LEU A 32 23.35 2.02 -1.24
C LEU A 32 22.18 2.96 -1.51
N PRO A 33 21.04 2.43 -2.02
CA PRO A 33 19.86 3.23 -2.25
C PRO A 33 19.21 3.67 -0.93
N ALA A 34 18.38 4.71 -0.98
CA ALA A 34 17.54 5.11 0.12
C ALA A 34 16.57 3.97 0.52
N ARG A 35 16.24 3.90 1.81
CA ARG A 35 15.32 2.90 2.38
C ARG A 35 13.97 3.54 2.69
N GLU A 36 13.30 3.97 1.64
CA GLU A 36 12.07 4.76 1.71
C GLU A 36 10.87 3.94 2.22
N PRO A 37 9.85 4.59 2.80
CA PRO A 37 8.66 3.91 3.34
C PRO A 37 7.95 3.02 2.31
N GLY A 38 7.87 3.47 1.05
CA GLY A 38 7.19 2.75 -0.03
C GLY A 38 7.72 1.35 -0.29
N LEU A 39 8.99 1.09 0.01
CA LEU A 39 9.64 -0.21 -0.17
C LEU A 39 9.11 -1.30 0.78
N ALA A 40 8.32 -0.95 1.78
CA ALA A 40 7.64 -1.91 2.65
C ALA A 40 6.25 -2.34 2.12
N PHE A 41 5.87 -1.93 0.90
CA PHE A 41 4.55 -2.17 0.29
C PHE A 41 4.64 -2.59 -1.17
N ASP A 42 5.78 -3.07 -1.62
CA ASP A 42 6.06 -3.41 -3.02
C ASP A 42 5.90 -4.91 -3.34
N GLY A 43 5.55 -5.71 -2.33
CA GLY A 43 5.34 -7.15 -2.46
C GLY A 43 6.63 -7.97 -2.47
N ILE A 44 7.79 -7.37 -2.18
CA ILE A 44 9.09 -8.06 -2.19
C ILE A 44 9.49 -8.42 -0.77
N SER A 45 9.30 -9.67 -0.38
CA SER A 45 9.54 -10.14 0.99
C SER A 45 10.58 -11.25 1.13
N ASP A 46 11.19 -11.72 0.04
CA ASP A 46 12.11 -12.84 0.11
C ASP A 46 13.60 -12.45 0.03
N ASN A 47 14.44 -13.40 0.46
CA ASN A 47 15.89 -13.18 0.70
C ASN A 47 16.79 -13.39 -0.51
N ASN A 48 16.31 -13.34 -1.72
CA ASN A 48 17.09 -13.65 -2.92
C ASN A 48 18.08 -12.55 -3.35
N GLY A 49 18.69 -11.86 -2.40
CA GLY A 49 19.71 -10.84 -2.68
C GLY A 49 19.16 -9.48 -3.09
N GLU A 50 18.06 -9.43 -3.84
CA GLU A 50 17.37 -8.18 -4.22
C GLU A 50 16.49 -7.65 -3.09
N ALA A 51 15.86 -8.54 -2.32
CA ALA A 51 15.01 -8.20 -1.18
C ALA A 51 15.76 -7.46 -0.07
N ASP A 52 17.06 -7.62 0.07
CA ASP A 52 17.85 -6.83 1.00
C ASP A 52 17.88 -5.34 0.63
N ASN A 53 17.53 -5.01 -0.59
CA ASN A 53 17.39 -3.64 -1.06
C ASN A 53 15.96 -3.14 -0.98
N SER A 54 14.96 -4.02 -0.99
CA SER A 54 13.57 -3.62 -0.87
C SER A 54 13.08 -3.72 0.56
N ARG A 55 13.23 -2.63 1.30
CA ARG A 55 12.71 -2.45 2.66
C ARG A 55 12.65 -0.99 3.04
N TRP A 56 11.72 -0.65 3.90
CA TRP A 56 11.88 0.53 4.71
C TRP A 56 12.89 0.27 5.83
N GLN A 57 13.74 1.23 6.10
CA GLN A 57 14.61 1.21 7.27
C GLN A 57 14.62 2.59 7.90
N SER A 58 14.30 2.69 9.20
CA SER A 58 14.45 3.94 9.94
C SER A 58 15.90 4.38 9.95
N GLY A 59 16.15 5.65 10.07
CA GLY A 59 17.54 6.14 10.20
C GLY A 59 18.23 5.56 11.43
N GLU A 60 19.55 5.63 11.44
CA GLU A 60 20.37 5.29 12.58
C GLU A 60 20.31 6.40 13.63
N ASP A 61 20.02 6.04 14.87
CA ASP A 61 19.99 6.96 16.00
C ASP A 61 20.94 6.50 17.09
N ALA A 62 21.73 7.42 17.62
CA ALA A 62 22.57 7.16 18.79
C ALA A 62 21.72 6.84 20.02
N GLU A 63 20.53 7.46 20.11
CA GLU A 63 19.49 7.16 21.07
C GLU A 63 18.24 6.80 20.30
N PHE A 64 17.60 5.68 20.64
CA PHE A 64 16.35 5.29 19.99
C PHE A 64 15.27 6.31 20.30
N SER A 65 14.77 6.96 19.27
CA SER A 65 13.54 7.73 19.32
C SER A 65 12.37 6.89 18.79
N GLU A 66 11.17 7.26 19.16
CA GLU A 66 9.95 6.64 18.61
C GLU A 66 9.97 6.65 17.09
N GLN A 67 9.65 5.51 16.50
CA GLN A 67 9.63 5.31 15.05
C GLN A 67 8.28 4.80 14.63
N TRP A 68 7.85 5.16 13.43
CA TRP A 68 6.62 4.63 12.85
C TRP A 68 6.73 4.50 11.33
N LEU A 69 5.93 3.56 10.81
CA LEU A 69 5.70 3.33 9.39
C LEU A 69 4.19 3.28 9.14
N GLU A 70 3.69 4.14 8.29
CA GLU A 70 2.27 4.43 8.06
C GLU A 70 1.89 4.22 6.58
N VAL A 71 0.66 3.80 6.33
CA VAL A 71 0.07 3.74 5.00
C VAL A 71 -1.37 4.25 4.99
N ASP A 72 -1.76 4.93 3.91
CA ASP A 72 -3.14 5.33 3.62
C ASP A 72 -3.85 4.22 2.83
N LEU A 73 -4.87 3.61 3.41
CA LEU A 73 -5.69 2.58 2.76
C LEU A 73 -6.75 3.16 1.82
N GLY A 74 -6.89 4.49 1.79
CA GLY A 74 -7.78 5.21 0.88
C GLY A 74 -9.23 5.25 1.30
N GLY A 75 -9.58 4.81 2.52
CA GLY A 75 -10.93 4.84 3.07
C GLY A 75 -11.14 3.80 4.14
N ILE A 76 -12.38 3.66 4.60
CA ILE A 76 -12.77 2.70 5.64
C ILE A 76 -12.57 1.27 5.14
N CYS A 77 -11.90 0.46 5.94
CA CYS A 77 -11.62 -0.95 5.68
C CYS A 77 -12.07 -1.83 6.85
N VAL A 78 -12.30 -3.11 6.57
CA VAL A 78 -12.55 -4.14 7.58
C VAL A 78 -11.35 -5.08 7.57
N VAL A 79 -10.56 -5.07 8.66
CA VAL A 79 -9.25 -5.72 8.74
C VAL A 79 -9.28 -6.87 9.74
N SER A 80 -8.73 -8.01 9.37
CA SER A 80 -8.65 -9.22 10.21
C SER A 80 -7.27 -9.42 10.81
N GLU A 81 -6.22 -9.18 10.05
CA GLU A 81 -4.84 -9.40 10.51
C GLU A 81 -3.84 -8.47 9.82
N ILE A 82 -2.72 -8.29 10.47
CA ILE A 82 -1.54 -7.60 9.96
C ILE A 82 -0.41 -8.62 9.82
N LYS A 83 0.27 -8.62 8.67
CA LYS A 83 1.49 -9.41 8.47
C LYS A 83 2.67 -8.48 8.24
N VAL A 84 3.73 -8.71 8.97
CA VAL A 84 4.96 -7.92 8.86
C VAL A 84 6.14 -8.86 8.66
N ASP A 85 6.92 -8.59 7.63
CA ASP A 85 8.22 -9.21 7.40
C ASP A 85 9.32 -8.21 7.76
N PHE A 86 10.05 -8.50 8.82
CA PHE A 86 11.07 -7.62 9.34
C PHE A 86 12.44 -7.92 8.74
N PHE A 87 13.23 -6.88 8.55
CA PHE A 87 14.64 -6.98 8.24
C PHE A 87 15.46 -6.85 9.53
N ALA A 88 16.28 -7.87 9.79
CA ALA A 88 17.22 -7.90 10.90
C ALA A 88 16.61 -7.86 12.32
N ARG A 89 17.49 -7.94 13.29
CA ARG A 89 17.23 -8.11 14.72
C ARG A 89 16.43 -6.94 15.27
N LEU A 90 15.16 -7.14 15.48
CA LEU A 90 14.33 -6.22 16.23
C LEU A 90 14.18 -6.74 17.65
N TYR A 91 14.49 -5.89 18.61
CA TYR A 91 14.16 -6.09 20.00
C TYR A 91 13.18 -4.99 20.38
N GLY A 92 12.09 -5.39 20.96
CA GLY A 92 11.08 -4.47 21.49
C GLY A 92 9.69 -4.73 20.96
N ASP A 93 8.77 -4.03 21.56
CA ASP A 93 7.37 -4.15 21.26
C ASP A 93 6.96 -3.10 20.21
N PHE A 94 5.96 -3.43 19.44
CA PHE A 94 5.34 -2.47 18.57
C PHE A 94 3.83 -2.46 18.74
N ARG A 95 3.22 -1.35 18.41
CA ARG A 95 1.77 -1.19 18.38
C ARG A 95 1.29 -1.07 16.95
N VAL A 96 0.11 -1.61 16.71
CA VAL A 96 -0.67 -1.31 15.50
C VAL A 96 -1.66 -0.21 15.88
N GLU A 97 -1.58 0.90 15.20
CA GLU A 97 -2.40 2.07 15.47
C GLU A 97 -3.15 2.51 14.22
N VAL A 98 -4.34 3.07 14.42
CA VAL A 98 -5.23 3.53 13.34
C VAL A 98 -5.70 4.96 13.60
N SER A 99 -6.00 5.68 12.51
CA SER A 99 -6.55 7.03 12.57
C SER A 99 -7.40 7.32 11.32
N ASP A 100 -8.30 8.28 11.43
CA ASP A 100 -9.04 8.86 10.30
C ASP A 100 -8.27 9.97 9.59
N SER A 101 -7.20 10.46 10.22
CA SER A 101 -6.34 11.53 9.74
C SER A 101 -4.87 11.17 9.89
N ASN A 102 -4.03 11.74 9.04
CA ASN A 102 -2.57 11.69 9.16
C ASN A 102 -1.95 13.09 9.30
N ALA A 103 -2.74 14.07 9.74
CA ALA A 103 -2.26 15.38 10.13
C ALA A 103 -1.29 15.29 11.32
N GLU A 104 -0.52 16.34 11.56
CA GLU A 104 0.48 16.37 12.64
C GLU A 104 -0.16 16.17 14.04
N ASP A 105 -1.39 16.66 14.21
CA ASP A 105 -2.19 16.55 15.44
C ASP A 105 -3.17 15.37 15.42
N ALA A 106 -3.03 14.42 14.48
CA ALA A 106 -3.93 13.28 14.36
C ALA A 106 -3.93 12.41 15.62
N VAL A 107 -5.14 12.03 16.03
CA VAL A 107 -5.33 11.10 17.16
C VAL A 107 -5.20 9.66 16.66
N TRP A 108 -4.25 8.94 17.22
CA TRP A 108 -4.01 7.54 16.90
C TRP A 108 -4.54 6.63 18.00
N THR A 109 -5.27 5.60 17.60
CA THR A 109 -5.83 4.59 18.50
C THR A 109 -5.06 3.28 18.35
N THR A 110 -4.48 2.77 19.43
CA THR A 110 -3.86 1.44 19.45
C THR A 110 -4.93 0.37 19.37
N ILE A 111 -4.83 -0.51 18.38
CA ILE A 111 -5.75 -1.64 18.18
C ILE A 111 -5.14 -2.99 18.49
N ALA A 112 -3.82 -3.08 18.50
CA ALA A 112 -3.09 -4.27 18.92
C ALA A 112 -1.68 -3.89 19.39
N THR A 113 -1.11 -4.73 20.25
CA THR A 113 0.29 -4.70 20.66
C THR A 113 0.90 -6.05 20.34
N ALA A 114 2.12 -6.07 19.87
CA ALA A 114 2.83 -7.30 19.58
C ALA A 114 4.26 -7.25 20.10
N ASP A 115 4.65 -8.32 20.77
CA ASP A 115 6.02 -8.55 21.19
C ASP A 115 6.83 -9.09 20.01
N MET A 116 8.02 -8.60 19.88
CA MET A 116 8.99 -9.16 18.95
C MET A 116 9.78 -10.24 19.66
N PRO A 117 9.81 -11.48 19.14
CA PRO A 117 10.64 -12.51 19.74
C PRO A 117 12.12 -12.12 19.68
N GLU A 118 12.81 -12.30 20.79
CA GLU A 118 14.25 -12.18 20.83
C GLU A 118 14.87 -13.30 19.97
N GLY A 119 15.81 -12.95 19.10
CA GLY A 119 16.46 -13.95 18.26
C GLY A 119 17.54 -13.39 17.35
N THR A 120 18.30 -14.30 16.77
CA THR A 120 19.34 -14.01 15.79
C THR A 120 18.85 -14.15 14.36
N ASP A 121 17.56 -14.45 14.18
CA ASP A 121 16.97 -14.66 12.87
C ASP A 121 16.88 -13.33 12.10
N LEU A 122 17.36 -13.37 10.85
CA LEU A 122 17.31 -12.22 9.95
C LEU A 122 15.97 -12.11 9.22
N ASN A 123 15.07 -13.10 9.38
CA ASN A 123 13.82 -13.26 8.65
C ASN A 123 12.65 -13.41 9.60
N LEU A 124 12.40 -12.40 10.39
CA LEU A 124 11.35 -12.45 11.37
C LEU A 124 10.01 -12.03 10.78
N LYS A 125 9.11 -13.00 10.61
CA LYS A 125 7.73 -12.76 10.19
C LYS A 125 6.82 -12.75 11.41
N LYS A 126 5.96 -11.74 11.48
CA LYS A 126 4.96 -11.62 12.55
C LYS A 126 3.59 -11.45 11.95
N THR A 127 2.64 -12.25 12.42
CA THR A 127 1.22 -12.04 12.19
C THR A 127 0.59 -11.49 13.47
N VAL A 128 -0.17 -10.42 13.36
CA VAL A 128 -0.88 -9.79 14.45
C VAL A 128 -2.37 -9.87 14.16
N ASP A 129 -3.11 -10.57 15.03
CA ASP A 129 -4.57 -10.58 14.99
C ASP A 129 -5.08 -9.23 15.51
N VAL A 130 -5.84 -8.51 14.69
CA VAL A 130 -6.42 -7.21 15.04
C VAL A 130 -7.94 -7.29 15.20
N LYS A 131 -8.50 -8.49 15.19
CA LYS A 131 -9.93 -8.72 15.38
C LYS A 131 -10.41 -8.18 16.73
N GLU A 132 -11.66 -7.75 16.73
CA GLU A 132 -12.37 -7.37 17.94
C GLU A 132 -13.50 -8.36 18.20
N ASN A 133 -13.48 -9.00 19.37
CA ASN A 133 -14.46 -10.04 19.72
C ASN A 133 -14.55 -11.17 18.67
N GLY A 134 -13.40 -11.55 18.07
CA GLY A 134 -13.30 -12.60 17.05
C GLY A 134 -13.79 -12.20 15.65
N LYS A 135 -14.16 -10.94 15.43
CA LYS A 135 -14.58 -10.41 14.14
C LYS A 135 -13.55 -9.43 13.59
N ALA A 136 -13.39 -9.40 12.29
CA ALA A 136 -12.57 -8.39 11.61
C ALA A 136 -13.01 -6.98 12.05
N ARG A 137 -12.02 -6.13 12.30
CA ARG A 137 -12.20 -4.77 12.86
C ARG A 137 -12.35 -3.75 11.76
N GLU A 138 -13.30 -2.84 11.91
CA GLU A 138 -13.37 -1.64 11.08
C GLU A 138 -12.26 -0.67 11.48
N ILE A 139 -11.51 -0.19 10.49
CA ILE A 139 -10.50 0.85 10.65
C ILE A 139 -10.82 2.02 9.72
N PRO A 140 -10.56 3.28 10.16
CA PRO A 140 -11.08 4.45 9.47
C PRO A 140 -10.40 4.71 8.13
N ARG A 141 -9.07 4.75 8.06
CA ARG A 141 -8.34 5.01 6.81
C ARG A 141 -6.84 4.75 6.92
N TYR A 142 -6.19 5.30 7.94
CA TYR A 142 -4.74 5.20 8.12
C TYR A 142 -4.41 4.12 9.12
N ILE A 143 -3.34 3.39 8.86
CA ILE A 143 -2.80 2.38 9.77
C ILE A 143 -1.29 2.51 9.83
N ARG A 144 -0.72 2.34 11.04
CA ARG A 144 0.73 2.37 11.22
C ARG A 144 1.23 1.30 12.19
N LEU A 145 2.48 0.94 11.98
CA LEU A 145 3.30 0.27 12.99
C LEU A 145 4.02 1.36 13.79
N TYR A 146 3.90 1.33 15.10
CA TYR A 146 4.53 2.30 15.99
C TYR A 146 5.45 1.60 16.97
N PHE A 147 6.71 1.98 16.98
CA PHE A 147 7.78 1.37 17.75
C PHE A 147 8.24 2.33 18.84
N THR A 148 8.25 1.83 20.09
CA THR A 148 8.69 2.60 21.28
C THR A 148 10.10 2.23 21.74
N SER A 149 10.63 1.12 21.22
CA SER A 149 11.98 0.65 21.50
C SER A 149 12.59 0.06 20.25
N GLY A 150 13.88 0.21 20.08
CA GLY A 150 14.65 -0.40 18.99
C GLY A 150 15.61 -1.45 19.53
N ASN A 151 16.38 -2.04 18.62
CA ASN A 151 17.39 -3.02 18.96
C ASN A 151 18.45 -2.40 19.90
N SER A 152 18.36 -2.71 21.19
CA SER A 152 19.30 -2.22 22.21
C SER A 152 20.72 -2.78 22.06
N GLN A 153 20.91 -3.81 21.25
CA GLN A 153 22.18 -4.52 21.08
C GLN A 153 22.91 -4.19 19.77
N ALA A 154 22.25 -3.54 18.82
CA ALA A 154 22.92 -3.11 17.60
C ALA A 154 23.53 -1.73 17.80
N ALA A 155 24.74 -1.54 17.24
CA ALA A 155 25.36 -0.22 17.16
C ALA A 155 24.46 0.80 16.42
N ASN A 156 23.59 0.28 15.57
CA ASN A 156 22.64 1.03 14.74
C ASN A 156 21.22 0.69 15.16
N ARG A 157 20.63 1.49 15.98
CA ARG A 157 19.28 1.30 16.54
C ARG A 157 18.20 1.58 15.50
N SER A 158 18.25 0.90 14.36
CA SER A 158 17.30 1.07 13.27
C SER A 158 16.30 -0.07 13.20
N ILE A 159 15.11 0.22 12.71
CA ILE A 159 14.05 -0.75 12.41
C ILE A 159 14.02 -0.92 10.91
N GLY A 160 13.90 -2.17 10.45
CA GLY A 160 13.72 -2.48 9.04
C GLY A 160 12.47 -3.33 8.83
N VAL A 161 11.64 -2.94 7.88
CA VAL A 161 10.44 -3.68 7.44
C VAL A 161 10.57 -3.93 5.95
N ARG A 162 10.57 -5.21 5.56
CA ARG A 162 10.57 -5.64 4.16
C ARG A 162 9.19 -5.53 3.56
N GLU A 163 8.19 -6.03 4.30
CA GLU A 163 6.82 -6.01 3.82
C GLU A 163 5.84 -5.79 4.98
N PHE A 164 4.90 -4.89 4.79
CA PHE A 164 3.80 -4.63 5.71
C PHE A 164 2.47 -4.84 4.99
N GLN A 165 1.78 -5.91 5.32
CA GLN A 165 0.51 -6.30 4.72
C GLN A 165 -0.64 -6.05 5.69
N VAL A 166 -1.74 -5.53 5.16
CA VAL A 166 -3.01 -5.31 5.86
C VAL A 166 -4.06 -6.19 5.23
N ILE A 167 -4.45 -7.27 5.91
CA ILE A 167 -5.36 -8.29 5.37
C ILE A 167 -6.80 -7.96 5.75
N GLY A 168 -7.64 -7.82 4.74
CA GLY A 168 -9.02 -7.45 4.95
C GLY A 168 -9.80 -7.14 3.68
N THR A 169 -10.90 -6.43 3.83
CA THR A 169 -11.79 -6.00 2.76
C THR A 169 -12.04 -4.49 2.83
N LYS A 170 -12.25 -3.82 1.70
CA LYS A 170 -12.69 -2.43 1.69
C LYS A 170 -14.17 -2.35 2.06
N LYS A 171 -14.52 -1.41 2.93
CA LYS A 171 -15.91 -1.08 3.17
C LYS A 171 -16.38 -0.14 2.07
N SER A 172 -17.46 -0.51 1.36
CA SER A 172 -18.09 0.42 0.42
C SER A 172 -18.72 1.57 1.21
N GLU A 173 -18.47 2.81 0.79
CA GLU A 173 -18.94 4.03 1.49
C GLU A 173 -20.47 4.22 1.48
N SER A 174 -21.19 3.36 0.88
CA SER A 174 -22.66 3.39 0.88
C SER A 174 -23.17 1.96 0.84
N GLY A 175 -24.33 1.71 1.39
CA GLY A 175 -25.04 0.44 1.28
C GLY A 175 -25.42 0.06 -0.17
N TYR A 176 -24.59 0.46 -1.12
CA TYR A 176 -24.61 0.02 -2.51
C TYR A 176 -23.84 -1.29 -2.62
N GLU A 177 -24.41 -2.20 -3.36
CA GLU A 177 -23.84 -3.50 -3.67
C GLU A 177 -22.35 -3.37 -4.02
N THR A 178 -21.55 -4.26 -3.46
CA THR A 178 -20.13 -4.38 -3.85
C THR A 178 -20.11 -4.63 -5.36
N ILE A 179 -19.68 -3.65 -6.13
CA ILE A 179 -19.49 -3.83 -7.57
C ILE A 179 -18.28 -4.72 -7.76
N THR A 180 -18.49 -6.02 -7.73
CA THR A 180 -17.50 -7.02 -8.09
C THR A 180 -17.38 -7.01 -9.61
N GLY A 181 -16.41 -6.26 -10.14
CA GLY A 181 -16.20 -6.20 -11.58
C GLY A 181 -15.51 -4.92 -12.03
N ASN A 182 -15.22 -4.87 -13.30
CA ASN A 182 -14.70 -3.66 -13.93
C ASN A 182 -15.78 -2.57 -13.98
N ILE A 183 -15.76 -1.63 -13.02
CA ILE A 183 -16.76 -0.54 -12.93
C ILE A 183 -16.72 0.41 -14.13
N ALA A 184 -15.66 0.40 -14.93
CA ALA A 184 -15.52 1.16 -16.16
C ALA A 184 -16.17 0.44 -17.37
N LEU A 185 -16.53 -0.84 -17.21
CA LEU A 185 -17.06 -1.64 -18.30
C LEU A 185 -18.31 -1.00 -18.89
N ASN A 186 -18.29 -0.77 -20.21
CA ASN A 186 -19.40 -0.18 -20.99
C ASN A 186 -19.84 1.22 -20.51
N LYS A 187 -19.00 1.93 -19.75
CA LYS A 187 -19.26 3.34 -19.41
C LYS A 187 -18.91 4.25 -20.57
N THR A 188 -19.52 5.41 -20.61
CA THR A 188 -19.18 6.43 -21.59
C THR A 188 -17.77 6.94 -21.30
N ALA A 189 -16.89 6.90 -22.28
CA ALA A 189 -15.54 7.43 -22.17
C ALA A 189 -15.31 8.54 -23.18
N SER A 190 -14.54 9.55 -22.79
CA SER A 190 -14.09 10.63 -23.67
C SER A 190 -12.59 10.72 -23.68
N ALA A 191 -12.02 11.20 -24.76
CA ALA A 191 -10.59 11.39 -24.91
C ALA A 191 -10.28 12.71 -25.59
N SER A 192 -9.07 13.23 -25.37
CA SER A 192 -8.55 14.44 -26.02
C SER A 192 -8.45 14.33 -27.54
N GLY A 193 -8.46 13.12 -28.07
CA GLY A 193 -8.43 12.84 -29.50
C GLY A 193 -8.26 11.36 -29.78
N VAL A 194 -8.30 11.01 -31.06
CA VAL A 194 -8.08 9.66 -31.59
C VAL A 194 -7.03 9.75 -32.70
N GLU A 195 -6.22 8.72 -32.85
CA GLU A 195 -5.21 8.65 -33.89
C GLU A 195 -5.82 8.73 -35.29
N ALA A 196 -5.34 9.67 -36.10
CA ALA A 196 -5.89 9.94 -37.44
C ALA A 196 -5.79 8.73 -38.39
N ALA A 197 -4.76 7.90 -38.23
CA ALA A 197 -4.56 6.68 -39.00
C ALA A 197 -5.48 5.51 -38.56
N MET A 198 -6.08 5.61 -37.37
CA MET A 198 -6.92 4.58 -36.75
C MET A 198 -8.17 5.19 -36.11
N PRO A 199 -9.04 5.85 -36.91
CA PRO A 199 -10.16 6.63 -36.38
C PRO A 199 -11.20 5.79 -35.62
N ASN A 200 -11.19 4.48 -35.82
CA ASN A 200 -12.10 3.54 -35.13
C ASN A 200 -11.64 3.19 -33.70
N LEU A 201 -10.40 3.51 -33.31
CA LEU A 201 -9.88 3.22 -31.96
C LEU A 201 -10.26 4.34 -30.99
N THR A 202 -11.54 4.45 -30.72
CA THR A 202 -12.16 5.50 -29.91
C THR A 202 -12.03 5.25 -28.40
N ALA A 203 -12.29 6.27 -27.59
CA ALA A 203 -12.22 6.19 -26.12
C ALA A 203 -13.06 5.04 -25.53
N ASN A 204 -14.22 4.74 -26.10
CA ASN A 204 -15.12 3.70 -25.60
C ASN A 204 -14.50 2.28 -25.68
N LEU A 205 -13.56 2.04 -26.59
CA LEU A 205 -12.87 0.75 -26.68
C LEU A 205 -11.90 0.52 -25.51
N ALA A 206 -11.58 1.54 -24.75
CA ALA A 206 -10.79 1.37 -23.52
C ALA A 206 -11.61 0.81 -22.34
N VAL A 207 -12.92 0.76 -22.47
CA VAL A 207 -13.86 0.37 -21.40
C VAL A 207 -14.86 -0.71 -21.82
N ASP A 208 -14.64 -1.37 -22.95
CA ASP A 208 -15.51 -2.42 -23.50
C ASP A 208 -15.24 -3.83 -22.94
N GLY A 209 -14.25 -3.96 -22.08
CA GLY A 209 -13.85 -5.25 -21.47
C GLY A 209 -13.04 -6.17 -22.37
N GLN A 210 -12.72 -5.75 -23.58
CA GLN A 210 -11.94 -6.53 -24.54
C GLN A 210 -10.44 -6.21 -24.38
N LYS A 211 -9.58 -7.21 -24.59
CA LYS A 211 -8.11 -7.03 -24.63
C LYS A 211 -7.59 -7.48 -25.98
N SER A 212 -7.63 -6.60 -26.94
CA SER A 212 -7.14 -6.90 -28.30
C SER A 212 -6.58 -5.64 -28.96
N ASP A 213 -5.81 -5.83 -30.03
CA ASP A 213 -5.26 -4.71 -30.80
C ASP A 213 -6.34 -3.87 -31.51
N THR A 214 -7.53 -4.45 -31.72
CA THR A 214 -8.69 -3.77 -32.30
C THR A 214 -9.62 -3.18 -31.26
N SER A 215 -9.41 -3.50 -29.97
CA SER A 215 -10.21 -3.00 -28.86
C SER A 215 -9.32 -2.27 -27.88
N ARG A 216 -8.93 -1.06 -28.24
CA ARG A 216 -8.16 -0.11 -27.44
C ARG A 216 -8.42 1.30 -27.91
N TRP A 217 -8.23 2.26 -27.03
CA TRP A 217 -8.07 3.65 -27.42
C TRP A 217 -6.67 3.89 -27.96
N SER A 218 -6.55 4.62 -29.07
CA SER A 218 -5.27 5.06 -29.61
C SER A 218 -5.21 6.59 -29.65
N ALA A 219 -4.25 7.14 -28.94
CA ALA A 219 -4.01 8.57 -28.89
C ALA A 219 -3.49 9.12 -30.22
N PRO A 220 -3.75 10.39 -30.56
CA PRO A 220 -3.17 11.03 -31.74
C PRO A 220 -1.63 10.93 -31.73
N THR A 221 -1.07 10.50 -32.86
CA THR A 221 0.39 10.49 -33.05
C THR A 221 0.98 11.89 -33.05
N MET A 222 2.14 12.02 -32.43
CA MET A 222 2.89 13.28 -32.48
C MET A 222 3.39 13.59 -33.88
N LYS A 223 3.10 14.78 -34.38
CA LYS A 223 3.83 15.32 -35.51
C LYS A 223 5.09 16.04 -35.00
N ASN A 224 6.26 15.58 -35.48
CA ASN A 224 7.56 16.25 -35.33
C ASN A 224 8.12 16.42 -33.91
N GLY A 225 8.10 15.39 -33.08
CA GLY A 225 8.92 15.35 -31.84
C GLY A 225 8.58 16.35 -30.75
N THR A 226 7.51 17.13 -30.91
CA THR A 226 6.98 17.97 -29.84
C THR A 226 6.00 17.15 -29.02
N SER A 227 6.23 17.09 -27.69
CA SER A 227 5.33 16.44 -26.76
C SER A 227 3.96 17.10 -26.86
N PRO A 228 2.87 16.38 -27.20
CA PRO A 228 1.56 16.99 -27.15
C PRO A 228 1.24 17.29 -25.68
N ASN A 229 0.61 18.43 -25.46
CA ASN A 229 0.03 18.74 -24.17
C ASN A 229 -0.87 17.57 -23.76
N GLN A 230 -0.43 16.83 -22.76
CA GLN A 230 -1.07 15.72 -22.06
C GLN A 230 -2.26 15.06 -22.78
N GLN A 231 -2.04 13.87 -23.32
CA GLN A 231 -3.13 13.01 -23.81
C GLN A 231 -3.97 12.58 -22.63
N GLN A 232 -5.28 12.83 -22.68
CA GLN A 232 -6.20 12.47 -21.61
C GLN A 232 -7.28 11.52 -22.08
N LEU A 233 -7.47 10.44 -21.30
CA LEU A 233 -8.66 9.61 -21.32
C LEU A 233 -9.47 9.91 -20.07
N SER A 234 -10.73 10.30 -20.20
CA SER A 234 -11.61 10.59 -19.09
C SER A 234 -12.78 9.63 -19.06
N LEU A 235 -13.11 9.15 -17.87
CA LEU A 235 -14.36 8.43 -17.61
C LEU A 235 -15.36 9.45 -17.04
N ILE A 236 -16.57 9.44 -17.55
CA ILE A 236 -17.66 10.23 -16.99
C ILE A 236 -18.14 9.51 -15.73
N HIS A 237 -17.98 10.18 -14.59
CA HIS A 237 -18.59 9.73 -13.34
C HIS A 237 -20.12 9.86 -13.45
N ILE A 238 -20.80 8.80 -13.06
CA ILE A 238 -22.24 8.80 -12.84
C ILE A 238 -22.47 8.90 -11.34
#